data_0afd5cb436e3757d566e1b423cc7b5f7
#
_entry.id   0afd5cb436e3757d566e1b423cc7b5f7
#
_cell.length_a   1.000
_cell.length_b   1.000
_cell.length_c   1.000
_cell.angle_alpha   90.00
_cell.angle_beta   90.00
_cell.angle_gamma   90.00
#
_symmetry.space_group_name_H-M   'P 1'
#
loop_
_entity.id
_entity.type
_entity.pdbx_description
1 polymer ?
#
loop_
_entity_poly.entity_id
_entity_poly.type
_entity_poly.pdbx_seq_one_letter_code
_entity_poly.pdbx_strand_id
1 'polypeptide(L)'
;MWGQQVGQGMDISYSFYDQSSTFTYTTSALTTAFGDGIKAVIQDCFDTLSSLTLLNFSLLEETQNQVGDIRLGYQAGPSYGAAFGPAQWSSDSYGGDIYFKTEAFESWESATSGDFYYATVYHEIGHAIGLEHPHSEGHYADSLVFGSNSDVGSGARDAQPYTLMSYAAYQGGGLGYADDQRAQTFMVDDIAALQYLYGSNLTTNTGSNIYGSQTLTLDKPFETTVWDAGGIDLIDWRHGTLASIIDLSP
;
A
#
# COMPACT_ATOMS: atom_id res chain seq x y z
N MET A 1 -6.71 7.65 -10.74
CA MET A 1 -5.48 6.93 -11.13
C MET A 1 -4.48 7.91 -11.71
N TRP A 2 -3.23 7.61 -11.64
CA TRP A 2 -2.20 8.26 -12.44
C TRP A 2 -2.37 7.85 -13.92
N GLY A 3 -1.96 8.72 -14.85
CA GLY A 3 -2.14 8.43 -16.28
C GLY A 3 -3.56 8.65 -16.80
N GLN A 4 -3.73 8.54 -18.11
CA GLN A 4 -4.99 8.87 -18.80
C GLN A 4 -5.78 7.65 -19.28
N GLN A 5 -5.18 6.45 -19.22
CA GLN A 5 -5.78 5.23 -19.75
C GLN A 5 -5.58 4.06 -18.79
N VAL A 6 -6.66 3.34 -18.56
CA VAL A 6 -6.65 2.10 -17.78
C VAL A 6 -5.80 1.04 -18.46
N GLY A 7 -5.07 0.25 -17.66
CA GLY A 7 -4.23 -0.85 -18.15
C GLY A 7 -2.89 -0.41 -18.71
N GLN A 8 -2.51 0.85 -18.55
CA GLN A 8 -1.21 1.36 -18.98
C GLN A 8 -0.33 1.74 -17.79
N GLY A 9 0.91 1.26 -17.83
CA GLY A 9 1.94 1.67 -16.91
C GLY A 9 2.42 3.10 -17.15
N MET A 10 3.15 3.63 -16.19
CA MET A 10 3.82 4.92 -16.29
C MET A 10 4.96 5.03 -15.31
N ASP A 11 5.81 6.02 -15.54
CA ASP A 11 6.86 6.40 -14.60
C ASP A 11 6.29 7.45 -13.62
N ILE A 12 6.52 7.24 -12.32
CA ILE A 12 6.12 8.12 -11.24
C ILE A 12 7.36 8.43 -10.42
N SER A 13 7.67 9.71 -10.23
CA SER A 13 8.71 10.11 -9.31
C SER A 13 8.16 10.27 -7.90
N TYR A 14 8.98 9.94 -6.90
CA TYR A 14 8.65 10.25 -5.51
C TYR A 14 9.81 10.92 -4.81
N SER A 15 9.53 11.71 -3.77
CA SER A 15 10.56 12.38 -2.98
C SER A 15 10.22 12.32 -1.50
N PHE A 16 11.27 12.31 -0.69
CA PHE A 16 11.15 12.47 0.75
C PHE A 16 11.35 13.93 1.13
N TYR A 17 10.46 14.44 1.94
CA TYR A 17 10.54 15.81 2.45
C TYR A 17 11.93 16.08 3.06
N ASP A 18 12.56 17.15 2.58
CA ASP A 18 13.82 17.66 3.11
C ASP A 18 13.59 19.06 3.69
N GLN A 19 13.97 19.26 4.95
CA GLN A 19 13.85 20.57 5.63
C GLN A 19 14.66 21.68 4.95
N SER A 20 15.69 21.34 4.18
CA SER A 20 16.46 22.29 3.39
C SER A 20 15.75 22.72 2.11
N SER A 21 14.73 21.96 1.68
CA SER A 21 13.90 22.30 0.54
C SER A 21 13.00 23.48 0.88
N THR A 22 13.08 24.54 0.07
CA THR A 22 12.16 25.68 0.16
C THR A 22 10.95 25.54 -0.74
N PHE A 23 10.78 24.37 -1.38
CA PHE A 23 9.61 24.10 -2.19
C PHE A 23 8.38 23.97 -1.30
N THR A 24 7.47 24.91 -1.45
CA THR A 24 6.23 24.95 -0.68
C THR A 24 5.03 25.09 -1.59
N TYR A 25 4.00 24.35 -1.34
CA TYR A 25 2.67 24.60 -1.83
C TYR A 25 1.71 24.78 -0.65
N THR A 26 0.60 25.46 -0.90
CA THR A 26 -0.26 26.10 0.11
C THR A 26 -0.84 25.20 1.20
N THR A 27 -0.71 23.90 1.07
CA THR A 27 -1.30 22.92 2.01
C THR A 27 -0.31 21.89 2.55
N SER A 28 0.94 21.93 2.11
CA SER A 28 1.96 21.00 2.65
C SER A 28 2.27 21.35 4.10
N ALA A 29 1.84 20.49 5.00
CA ALA A 29 2.11 20.61 6.43
C ALA A 29 3.26 19.69 6.86
N LEU A 30 4.11 19.26 5.92
CA LEU A 30 5.28 18.44 6.23
C LEU A 30 6.24 19.21 7.11
N THR A 31 6.62 18.61 8.22
CA THR A 31 7.42 19.28 9.26
C THR A 31 8.74 18.60 9.56
N THR A 32 8.84 17.32 9.28
CA THR A 32 9.98 16.49 9.68
C THR A 32 10.33 15.49 8.57
N ALA A 33 11.62 15.35 8.30
CA ALA A 33 12.13 14.38 7.36
C ALA A 33 12.05 12.96 7.93
N PHE A 34 11.94 11.97 7.07
CA PHE A 34 11.99 10.56 7.43
C PHE A 34 13.41 10.11 7.83
N GLY A 35 13.50 9.16 8.75
CA GLY A 35 14.69 8.35 8.96
C GLY A 35 14.79 7.21 7.94
N ASP A 36 15.77 6.34 8.15
CA ASP A 36 16.06 5.27 7.17
C ASP A 36 15.07 4.09 7.26
N GLY A 37 14.48 3.87 8.44
CA GLY A 37 13.57 2.75 8.65
C GLY A 37 12.31 2.85 7.81
N ILE A 38 11.57 3.94 7.95
CA ILE A 38 10.34 4.14 7.16
C ILE A 38 10.65 4.28 5.66
N LYS A 39 11.78 4.88 5.28
CA LYS A 39 12.20 4.97 3.88
C LYS A 39 12.37 3.59 3.25
N ALA A 40 12.95 2.64 4.00
CA ALA A 40 13.10 1.27 3.53
C ALA A 40 11.74 0.59 3.29
N VAL A 41 10.76 0.79 4.18
CA VAL A 41 9.40 0.26 3.99
C VAL A 41 8.71 0.89 2.77
N ILE A 42 8.87 2.18 2.56
CA ILE A 42 8.30 2.89 1.41
C ILE A 42 8.91 2.37 0.10
N GLN A 43 10.23 2.18 0.06
CA GLN A 43 10.93 1.64 -1.10
C GLN A 43 10.48 0.20 -1.41
N ASP A 44 10.36 -0.64 -0.38
CA ASP A 44 9.82 -2.01 -0.50
C ASP A 44 8.39 -2.02 -1.08
N CYS A 45 7.54 -1.09 -0.65
CA CYS A 45 6.20 -0.94 -1.20
C CYS A 45 6.21 -0.54 -2.69
N PHE A 46 7.04 0.42 -3.10
CA PHE A 46 7.15 0.82 -4.50
C PHE A 46 7.76 -0.30 -5.37
N ASP A 47 8.73 -1.05 -4.86
CA ASP A 47 9.28 -2.23 -5.54
C ASP A 47 8.21 -3.31 -5.71
N THR A 48 7.40 -3.54 -4.67
CA THR A 48 6.23 -4.44 -4.72
C THR A 48 5.26 -4.00 -5.82
N LEU A 49 4.86 -2.72 -5.84
CA LEU A 49 3.96 -2.19 -6.87
C LEU A 49 4.50 -2.36 -8.30
N SER A 50 5.81 -2.12 -8.49
CA SER A 50 6.47 -2.34 -9.78
C SER A 50 6.51 -3.82 -10.16
N SER A 51 6.57 -4.72 -9.19
CA SER A 51 6.50 -6.16 -9.43
C SER A 51 5.10 -6.63 -9.82
N LEU A 52 4.07 -5.97 -9.33
CA LEU A 52 2.66 -6.32 -9.57
C LEU A 52 2.11 -5.69 -10.86
N THR A 53 2.58 -4.52 -11.23
CA THR A 53 2.01 -3.67 -12.27
C THR A 53 3.07 -3.18 -13.26
N LEU A 54 2.65 -2.41 -14.27
CA LEU A 54 3.56 -1.72 -15.19
C LEU A 54 3.95 -0.32 -14.71
N LEU A 55 3.76 0.00 -13.42
CA LEU A 55 4.29 1.23 -12.82
C LEU A 55 5.78 1.12 -12.55
N ASN A 56 6.51 2.20 -12.82
CA ASN A 56 7.91 2.34 -12.43
C ASN A 56 8.06 3.53 -11.49
N PHE A 57 8.73 3.32 -10.36
CA PHE A 57 8.96 4.37 -9.39
C PHE A 57 10.42 4.79 -9.37
N SER A 58 10.67 6.10 -9.26
CA SER A 58 12.02 6.65 -9.17
C SER A 58 12.11 7.68 -8.05
N LEU A 59 13.11 7.51 -7.18
CA LEU A 59 13.42 8.48 -6.13
C LEU A 59 14.06 9.72 -6.75
N LEU A 60 13.51 10.89 -6.40
CA LEU A 60 14.01 12.19 -6.76
C LEU A 60 14.45 12.92 -5.49
N GLU A 61 15.67 13.47 -5.49
CA GLU A 61 16.12 14.34 -4.40
C GLU A 61 15.44 15.70 -4.51
N GLU A 62 14.85 16.18 -3.40
CA GLU A 62 14.21 17.48 -3.38
C GLU A 62 15.19 18.62 -3.57
N THR A 63 14.74 19.64 -4.29
CA THR A 63 15.46 20.91 -4.46
C THR A 63 14.52 22.07 -4.16
N GLN A 64 15.02 23.30 -4.26
CA GLN A 64 14.19 24.51 -4.12
C GLN A 64 13.07 24.61 -5.15
N ASN A 65 13.19 23.93 -6.29
CA ASN A 65 12.28 24.09 -7.42
C ASN A 65 11.62 22.77 -7.88
N GLN A 66 11.94 21.65 -7.24
CA GLN A 66 11.48 20.35 -7.69
C GLN A 66 11.27 19.38 -6.52
N VAL A 67 10.14 18.70 -6.55
CA VAL A 67 9.78 17.56 -5.68
C VAL A 67 9.25 16.43 -6.57
N GLY A 68 9.11 15.23 -6.02
CA GLY A 68 8.49 14.09 -6.72
C GLY A 68 7.00 14.32 -6.99
N ASP A 69 6.45 13.51 -7.89
CA ASP A 69 5.00 13.44 -8.13
C ASP A 69 4.25 13.00 -6.86
N ILE A 70 4.86 12.12 -6.08
CA ILE A 70 4.43 11.73 -4.74
C ILE A 70 5.45 12.28 -3.74
N ARG A 71 5.03 13.13 -2.85
CA ARG A 71 5.88 13.71 -1.82
C ARG A 71 5.51 13.13 -0.45
N LEU A 72 6.50 12.61 0.28
CA LEU A 72 6.27 11.90 1.53
C LEU A 72 7.04 12.55 2.69
N GLY A 73 6.39 12.63 3.86
CA GLY A 73 7.03 13.17 5.06
C GLY A 73 6.19 13.04 6.31
N TYR A 74 6.72 13.52 7.44
CA TYR A 74 5.97 13.57 8.68
C TYR A 74 5.17 14.86 8.81
N GLN A 75 3.99 14.73 9.42
CA GLN A 75 3.11 15.84 9.78
C GLN A 75 2.58 15.66 11.20
N ALA A 76 2.49 16.75 11.96
CA ALA A 76 1.75 16.75 13.22
C ALA A 76 0.23 16.67 12.93
N GLY A 77 -0.49 15.76 13.59
CA GLY A 77 -1.92 15.63 13.33
C GLY A 77 -2.60 14.47 14.04
N PRO A 78 -3.93 14.38 13.95
CA PRO A 78 -4.71 13.35 14.64
C PRO A 78 -4.64 11.97 13.98
N SER A 79 -4.41 11.90 12.66
CA SER A 79 -4.36 10.66 11.91
C SER A 79 -2.97 10.03 11.94
N TYR A 80 -2.87 8.71 11.97
CA TYR A 80 -1.59 8.00 11.89
C TYR A 80 -0.96 8.15 10.51
N GLY A 81 -1.74 8.01 9.45
CA GLY A 81 -1.36 8.28 8.07
C GLY A 81 -2.47 9.03 7.35
N ALA A 82 -2.14 9.63 6.24
CA ALA A 82 -3.06 10.21 5.29
C ALA A 82 -2.39 10.35 3.93
N ALA A 83 -3.11 10.06 2.88
CA ALA A 83 -2.68 10.27 1.51
C ALA A 83 -3.74 11.01 0.70
N PHE A 84 -3.28 11.77 -0.29
CA PHE A 84 -4.16 12.32 -1.31
C PHE A 84 -4.14 11.41 -2.54
N GLY A 85 -5.31 11.17 -3.11
CA GLY A 85 -5.41 10.44 -4.36
C GLY A 85 -4.59 11.10 -5.49
N PRO A 86 -4.43 10.41 -6.62
CA PRO A 86 -3.61 10.88 -7.73
C PRO A 86 -3.97 12.31 -8.18
N ALA A 87 -2.94 13.10 -8.51
CA ALA A 87 -3.07 14.53 -8.87
C ALA A 87 -4.08 14.83 -9.99
N GLN A 88 -4.41 13.85 -10.81
CA GLN A 88 -5.40 14.02 -11.88
C GLN A 88 -6.86 14.13 -11.39
N TRP A 89 -7.10 13.77 -10.14
CA TRP A 89 -8.42 13.91 -9.50
C TRP A 89 -8.54 15.17 -8.67
N SER A 90 -7.41 15.77 -8.35
CA SER A 90 -7.33 17.03 -7.62
C SER A 90 -6.71 18.08 -8.54
N SER A 91 -7.32 19.26 -8.60
CA SER A 91 -6.69 20.43 -9.25
C SER A 91 -5.53 20.97 -8.40
N ASP A 92 -5.26 20.32 -7.30
CA ASP A 92 -4.33 20.78 -6.28
C ASP A 92 -2.96 20.12 -6.47
N SER A 93 -1.90 20.88 -6.18
CA SER A 93 -0.52 20.48 -6.39
C SER A 93 -0.02 19.38 -5.44
N TYR A 94 -0.84 18.96 -4.48
CA TYR A 94 -0.52 17.96 -3.47
C TYR A 94 -1.18 16.58 -3.72
N GLY A 95 -1.78 16.39 -4.89
CA GLY A 95 -2.30 15.07 -5.26
C GLY A 95 -1.18 14.03 -5.29
N GLY A 96 -1.38 12.92 -4.60
CA GLY A 96 -0.37 11.89 -4.40
C GLY A 96 0.48 12.03 -3.13
N ASP A 97 0.43 13.18 -2.44
CA ASP A 97 1.22 13.40 -1.22
C ASP A 97 0.76 12.50 -0.07
N ILE A 98 1.74 12.03 0.71
CA ILE A 98 1.54 11.12 1.83
C ILE A 98 2.13 11.69 3.10
N TYR A 99 1.37 11.62 4.18
CA TYR A 99 1.77 12.11 5.50
C TYR A 99 1.67 11.01 6.55
N PHE A 100 2.69 10.94 7.42
CA PHE A 100 2.65 10.09 8.60
C PHE A 100 2.79 10.93 9.86
N LYS A 101 2.23 10.44 10.96
CA LYS A 101 2.15 11.16 12.22
C LYS A 101 3.52 11.30 12.87
N THR A 102 3.96 12.54 13.11
CA THR A 102 5.25 12.83 13.74
C THR A 102 5.39 12.25 15.15
N GLU A 103 4.31 12.23 15.93
CA GLU A 103 4.31 11.75 17.32
C GLU A 103 4.54 10.24 17.46
N ALA A 104 4.49 9.49 16.36
CA ALA A 104 4.79 8.06 16.31
C ALA A 104 6.13 7.75 15.62
N PHE A 105 7.04 8.71 15.53
CA PHE A 105 8.31 8.62 14.79
C PHE A 105 9.06 7.30 15.05
N GLU A 106 9.34 6.97 16.29
CA GLU A 106 10.10 5.74 16.64
C GLU A 106 9.41 4.46 16.15
N SER A 107 8.08 4.46 16.15
CA SER A 107 7.31 3.31 15.67
C SER A 107 7.37 3.17 14.16
N TRP A 108 7.37 4.29 13.42
CA TRP A 108 7.56 4.28 11.98
C TRP A 108 8.95 3.80 11.58
N GLU A 109 9.98 4.27 12.30
CA GLU A 109 11.38 3.90 12.03
C GLU A 109 11.70 2.44 12.38
N SER A 110 10.89 1.81 13.23
CA SER A 110 11.03 0.40 13.61
C SER A 110 9.98 -0.52 12.98
N ALA A 111 9.21 -0.03 12.02
CA ALA A 111 8.14 -0.78 11.37
C ALA A 111 8.66 -2.06 10.68
N THR A 112 7.97 -3.15 10.89
CA THR A 112 8.30 -4.47 10.32
C THR A 112 7.08 -5.10 9.65
N SER A 113 7.33 -5.98 8.70
CA SER A 113 6.26 -6.65 7.95
C SER A 113 5.20 -7.28 8.86
N GLY A 114 3.95 -6.95 8.62
CA GLY A 114 2.77 -7.43 9.36
C GLY A 114 2.40 -6.60 10.58
N ASP A 115 3.18 -5.59 10.98
CA ASP A 115 2.77 -4.66 12.04
C ASP A 115 1.87 -3.52 11.51
N PHE A 116 1.30 -2.76 12.44
CA PHE A 116 0.41 -1.64 12.12
C PHE A 116 1.07 -0.57 11.26
N TYR A 117 2.29 -0.18 11.58
CA TYR A 117 2.98 0.93 10.91
C TYR A 117 3.40 0.54 9.50
N TYR A 118 3.92 -0.68 9.33
CA TYR A 118 4.24 -1.25 8.03
C TYR A 118 2.99 -1.32 7.13
N ALA A 119 1.92 -1.93 7.62
CA ALA A 119 0.67 -2.04 6.88
C ALA A 119 0.07 -0.66 6.54
N THR A 120 0.21 0.32 7.44
CA THR A 120 -0.26 1.69 7.19
C THR A 120 0.54 2.37 6.08
N VAL A 121 1.87 2.15 5.97
CA VAL A 121 2.65 2.68 4.84
C VAL A 121 2.11 2.17 3.51
N TYR A 122 1.86 0.87 3.39
CA TYR A 122 1.28 0.27 2.18
C TYR A 122 -0.13 0.79 1.90
N HIS A 123 -0.95 0.97 2.94
CA HIS A 123 -2.31 1.49 2.86
C HIS A 123 -2.32 2.92 2.29
N GLU A 124 -1.51 3.83 2.83
CA GLU A 124 -1.47 5.21 2.37
C GLU A 124 -0.88 5.32 0.95
N ILE A 125 0.14 4.51 0.63
CA ILE A 125 0.63 4.42 -0.75
C ILE A 125 -0.48 3.89 -1.67
N GLY A 126 -1.27 2.91 -1.22
CA GLY A 126 -2.45 2.44 -1.94
C GLY A 126 -3.41 3.57 -2.32
N HIS A 127 -3.72 4.48 -1.39
CA HIS A 127 -4.52 5.68 -1.67
C HIS A 127 -3.84 6.61 -2.67
N ALA A 128 -2.55 6.88 -2.50
CA ALA A 128 -1.81 7.77 -3.38
C ALA A 128 -1.77 7.27 -4.83
N ILE A 129 -1.90 5.97 -5.05
CA ILE A 129 -1.98 5.39 -6.40
C ILE A 129 -3.42 5.08 -6.85
N GLY A 130 -4.44 5.38 -6.04
CA GLY A 130 -5.84 5.39 -6.44
C GLY A 130 -6.72 4.27 -5.91
N LEU A 131 -6.26 3.53 -4.91
CA LEU A 131 -7.14 2.61 -4.18
C LEU A 131 -8.00 3.38 -3.16
N GLU A 132 -9.19 2.87 -2.91
CA GLU A 132 -10.16 3.40 -1.96
C GLU A 132 -10.52 2.36 -0.91
N HIS A 133 -11.05 2.81 0.24
CA HIS A 133 -11.56 1.88 1.23
C HIS A 133 -12.78 1.13 0.68
N PRO A 134 -12.89 -0.19 0.90
CA PRO A 134 -14.04 -0.97 0.44
C PRO A 134 -15.36 -0.58 1.13
N HIS A 135 -15.30 0.10 2.28
CA HIS A 135 -16.45 0.61 3.05
C HIS A 135 -16.72 2.11 2.82
N SER A 136 -15.97 2.79 1.97
CA SER A 136 -16.24 4.19 1.63
C SER A 136 -17.43 4.30 0.68
N GLU A 137 -18.29 5.31 0.87
CA GLU A 137 -19.30 5.68 -0.13
C GLU A 137 -18.57 6.25 -1.34
N GLY A 138 -18.37 5.41 -2.36
CA GLY A 138 -17.56 5.75 -3.52
C GLY A 138 -18.17 6.90 -4.35
N HIS A 139 -17.32 7.82 -4.76
CA HIS A 139 -17.60 8.79 -5.80
C HIS A 139 -17.47 8.21 -7.22
N TYR A 140 -17.24 6.91 -7.38
CA TYR A 140 -17.01 6.29 -8.69
C TYR A 140 -18.15 5.35 -9.06
N ALA A 141 -18.79 5.76 -10.14
CA ALA A 141 -19.87 5.07 -10.78
C ALA A 141 -19.52 3.60 -11.03
N ASP A 142 -20.29 2.80 -10.52
CA ASP A 142 -20.86 1.51 -10.81
C ASP A 142 -20.85 0.59 -9.60
N SER A 143 -21.82 0.90 -8.70
CA SER A 143 -22.57 -0.09 -7.91
C SER A 143 -21.85 -1.15 -7.07
N LEU A 144 -20.58 -1.03 -6.76
CA LEU A 144 -20.01 -1.63 -5.57
C LEU A 144 -20.00 -0.57 -4.46
N VAL A 145 -21.17 -0.11 -4.06
CA VAL A 145 -21.35 0.79 -2.92
C VAL A 145 -21.01 -0.03 -1.68
N PHE A 146 -19.81 0.17 -1.18
CA PHE A 146 -19.44 -0.23 0.15
C PHE A 146 -19.82 0.93 1.08
N GLY A 147 -20.38 0.60 2.23
CA GLY A 147 -21.02 1.55 3.13
C GLY A 147 -20.10 2.62 3.74
N SER A 148 -20.64 3.40 4.65
CA SER A 148 -19.90 4.40 5.43
C SER A 148 -18.87 3.73 6.37
N ASN A 149 -18.00 4.51 7.03
CA ASN A 149 -17.09 4.01 8.08
C ASN A 149 -17.81 3.23 9.19
N SER A 150 -19.14 3.39 9.34
CA SER A 150 -19.97 2.58 10.24
C SER A 150 -20.18 1.16 9.77
N ASP A 151 -19.90 0.87 8.50
CA ASP A 151 -20.17 -0.43 7.86
C ASP A 151 -18.88 -1.23 7.60
N VAL A 152 -17.79 -0.86 8.28
CA VAL A 152 -16.51 -1.59 8.20
C VAL A 152 -16.73 -3.07 8.48
N GLY A 153 -16.24 -3.92 7.57
CA GLY A 153 -16.36 -5.37 7.66
C GLY A 153 -17.74 -5.92 7.27
N SER A 154 -18.70 -5.07 6.87
CA SER A 154 -20.04 -5.51 6.47
C SER A 154 -20.11 -6.10 5.07
N GLY A 155 -19.24 -5.67 4.18
CA GLY A 155 -19.10 -6.23 2.83
C GLY A 155 -18.50 -7.63 2.83
N ALA A 156 -18.87 -8.44 1.83
CA ALA A 156 -18.40 -9.82 1.72
C ALA A 156 -16.86 -9.96 1.62
N ARG A 157 -16.20 -8.92 1.13
CA ARG A 157 -14.74 -8.85 0.95
C ARG A 157 -14.12 -7.63 1.64
N ASP A 158 -14.87 -6.94 2.49
CA ASP A 158 -14.34 -5.85 3.32
C ASP A 158 -13.63 -6.42 4.54
N ALA A 159 -12.46 -6.97 4.30
CA ALA A 159 -11.58 -7.53 5.34
C ALA A 159 -10.15 -7.68 4.79
N GLN A 160 -9.17 -7.64 5.69
CA GLN A 160 -7.74 -7.69 5.31
C GLN A 160 -7.31 -8.92 4.52
N PRO A 161 -7.88 -10.12 4.68
CA PRO A 161 -7.56 -11.24 3.80
C PRO A 161 -7.84 -10.97 2.31
N TYR A 162 -8.65 -9.97 1.99
CA TYR A 162 -9.01 -9.61 0.61
C TYR A 162 -8.41 -8.29 0.15
N THR A 163 -8.31 -7.30 1.02
CA THR A 163 -7.81 -5.96 0.70
C THR A 163 -7.14 -5.30 1.90
N LEU A 164 -5.94 -4.82 1.71
CA LEU A 164 -5.20 -4.02 2.69
C LEU A 164 -5.92 -2.70 3.01
N MET A 165 -6.79 -2.24 2.10
CA MET A 165 -7.56 -1.01 2.28
C MET A 165 -8.72 -1.16 3.28
N SER A 166 -9.01 -2.37 3.77
CA SER A 166 -10.02 -2.60 4.80
C SER A 166 -9.49 -2.32 6.20
N TYR A 167 -10.38 -1.75 7.04
CA TYR A 167 -10.13 -1.58 8.46
C TYR A 167 -10.56 -2.79 9.30
N ALA A 168 -11.20 -3.80 8.69
CA ALA A 168 -11.62 -5.01 9.38
C ALA A 168 -10.57 -6.12 9.28
N ALA A 169 -10.23 -6.74 10.40
CA ALA A 169 -9.30 -7.86 10.42
C ALA A 169 -9.86 -9.11 9.73
N TYR A 170 -11.17 -9.31 9.78
CA TYR A 170 -11.86 -10.43 9.15
C TYR A 170 -13.30 -10.03 8.79
N GLN A 171 -13.91 -10.77 7.88
CA GLN A 171 -15.27 -10.51 7.44
C GLN A 171 -16.26 -10.52 8.63
N GLY A 172 -17.04 -9.45 8.76
CA GLY A 172 -17.93 -9.25 9.90
C GLY A 172 -17.24 -8.79 11.17
N GLY A 173 -15.92 -8.55 11.13
CA GLY A 173 -15.17 -7.93 12.20
C GLY A 173 -15.40 -6.41 12.23
N GLY A 174 -15.32 -5.83 13.45
CA GLY A 174 -15.25 -4.37 13.59
C GLY A 174 -13.83 -3.84 13.39
N LEU A 175 -13.66 -2.55 13.65
CA LEU A 175 -12.34 -1.92 13.79
C LEU A 175 -11.54 -2.68 14.86
N GLY A 176 -10.47 -3.32 14.48
CA GLY A 176 -9.61 -3.98 15.44
C GLY A 176 -8.71 -5.04 14.82
N TYR A 177 -7.44 -4.89 15.10
CA TYR A 177 -6.37 -5.81 14.71
C TYR A 177 -5.53 -6.14 15.95
N ALA A 178 -4.99 -7.36 16.00
CA ALA A 178 -3.77 -7.55 16.74
C ALA A 178 -2.65 -6.78 16.02
N ASP A 179 -1.83 -6.04 16.75
CA ASP A 179 -0.86 -5.09 16.19
C ASP A 179 0.24 -5.73 15.31
N ASP A 180 0.34 -7.06 15.29
CA ASP A 180 1.37 -7.82 14.60
C ASP A 180 0.82 -8.89 13.62
N GLN A 181 -0.46 -8.80 13.23
CA GLN A 181 -1.15 -9.79 12.39
C GLN A 181 -1.84 -9.16 11.18
N ARG A 182 -1.23 -8.12 10.62
CA ARG A 182 -1.80 -7.42 9.47
C ARG A 182 -1.31 -8.01 8.17
N ALA A 183 -2.01 -7.68 7.09
CA ALA A 183 -1.56 -7.98 5.75
C ALA A 183 -0.12 -7.47 5.53
N GLN A 184 0.71 -8.31 4.96
CA GLN A 184 2.13 -8.02 4.71
C GLN A 184 2.39 -7.42 3.34
N THR A 185 1.37 -7.37 2.48
CA THR A 185 1.44 -6.84 1.13
C THR A 185 0.04 -6.44 0.66
N PHE A 186 -0.06 -5.89 -0.53
CA PHE A 186 -1.35 -5.75 -1.21
C PHE A 186 -2.01 -7.11 -1.36
N MET A 187 -3.29 -7.17 -1.09
CA MET A 187 -4.06 -8.41 -1.11
C MET A 187 -4.74 -8.60 -2.47
N VAL A 188 -5.44 -9.70 -2.62
CA VAL A 188 -5.95 -10.14 -3.94
C VAL A 188 -6.83 -9.09 -4.63
N ASP A 189 -7.69 -8.36 -3.91
CA ASP A 189 -8.55 -7.33 -4.50
C ASP A 189 -7.77 -6.06 -4.84
N ASP A 190 -6.78 -5.70 -4.00
CA ASP A 190 -5.88 -4.59 -4.29
C ASP A 190 -5.10 -4.86 -5.57
N ILE A 191 -4.51 -6.06 -5.68
CA ILE A 191 -3.73 -6.47 -6.86
C ILE A 191 -4.60 -6.44 -8.12
N ALA A 192 -5.81 -6.99 -8.05
CA ALA A 192 -6.73 -6.97 -9.17
C ALA A 192 -7.08 -5.53 -9.62
N ALA A 193 -7.34 -4.65 -8.66
CA ALA A 193 -7.63 -3.24 -8.93
C ALA A 193 -6.40 -2.52 -9.53
N LEU A 194 -5.21 -2.72 -8.95
CA LEU A 194 -3.97 -2.11 -9.42
C LEU A 194 -3.61 -2.59 -10.84
N GLN A 195 -3.74 -3.88 -11.11
CA GLN A 195 -3.48 -4.43 -12.43
C GLN A 195 -4.51 -3.98 -13.47
N TYR A 196 -5.78 -3.81 -13.06
CA TYR A 196 -6.78 -3.20 -13.91
C TYR A 196 -6.41 -1.75 -14.27
N LEU A 197 -5.98 -0.96 -13.28
CA LEU A 197 -5.64 0.45 -13.49
C LEU A 197 -4.36 0.63 -14.30
N TYR A 198 -3.33 -0.17 -14.06
CA TYR A 198 -1.96 0.09 -14.53
C TYR A 198 -1.36 -1.02 -15.38
N GLY A 199 -2.10 -2.09 -15.66
CA GLY A 199 -1.61 -3.27 -16.36
C GLY A 199 -0.78 -4.19 -15.48
N SER A 200 -0.86 -5.50 -15.74
CA SER A 200 -0.15 -6.53 -14.99
C SER A 200 1.31 -6.63 -15.43
N ASN A 201 2.24 -6.74 -14.49
CA ASN A 201 3.62 -7.10 -14.80
C ASN A 201 3.72 -8.62 -15.03
N LEU A 202 3.76 -9.01 -16.28
CA LEU A 202 3.85 -10.42 -16.70
C LEU A 202 5.30 -10.95 -16.75
N THR A 203 6.25 -10.20 -16.22
CA THR A 203 7.66 -10.62 -16.15
C THR A 203 8.10 -11.03 -14.76
N THR A 204 7.25 -10.80 -13.75
CA THR A 204 7.52 -11.13 -12.35
C THR A 204 7.36 -12.63 -12.11
N ASN A 205 8.34 -13.25 -11.44
CA ASN A 205 8.29 -14.64 -10.99
C ASN A 205 7.95 -15.65 -12.12
N THR A 206 8.50 -15.47 -13.34
CA THR A 206 8.21 -16.33 -14.50
C THR A 206 8.96 -17.67 -14.50
N GLY A 207 9.85 -17.88 -13.53
CA GLY A 207 10.61 -19.13 -13.36
C GLY A 207 9.90 -20.12 -12.45
N SER A 208 10.57 -21.21 -12.09
CA SER A 208 10.08 -22.11 -11.06
C SER A 208 10.44 -21.59 -9.69
N ASN A 209 9.44 -21.14 -8.93
CA ASN A 209 9.60 -20.49 -7.64
C ASN A 209 9.18 -21.40 -6.48
N ILE A 210 9.71 -21.15 -5.29
CA ILE A 210 9.30 -21.85 -4.07
C ILE A 210 8.79 -20.81 -3.07
N TYR A 211 7.52 -20.92 -2.72
CA TYR A 211 6.84 -20.06 -1.76
C TYR A 211 6.58 -20.80 -0.45
N GLY A 212 6.75 -20.14 0.69
CA GLY A 212 6.40 -20.70 1.99
C GLY A 212 7.55 -20.71 3.00
N SER A 213 7.79 -21.82 3.68
CA SER A 213 8.60 -21.91 4.89
C SER A 213 10.07 -21.48 4.79
N GLN A 214 10.61 -21.29 3.60
CA GLN A 214 11.98 -20.78 3.42
C GLN A 214 12.04 -19.27 3.22
N THR A 215 10.91 -18.64 2.89
CA THR A 215 10.81 -17.22 2.55
C THR A 215 9.94 -16.43 3.52
N LEU A 216 9.19 -17.11 4.38
CA LEU A 216 8.23 -16.51 5.30
C LEU A 216 8.56 -16.88 6.75
N THR A 217 8.38 -15.93 7.65
CA THR A 217 8.46 -16.16 9.10
C THR A 217 7.17 -16.81 9.56
N LEU A 218 7.20 -18.11 9.90
CA LEU A 218 6.02 -18.93 10.15
C LEU A 218 5.64 -19.07 11.62
N ASP A 219 6.23 -18.33 12.50
CA ASP A 219 6.00 -18.35 13.95
C ASP A 219 4.85 -17.43 14.41
N LYS A 220 4.33 -16.60 13.50
CA LYS A 220 3.20 -15.71 13.73
C LYS A 220 2.15 -15.88 12.64
N PRO A 221 0.86 -15.64 12.94
CA PRO A 221 -0.16 -15.50 11.91
C PRO A 221 0.22 -14.35 10.96
N PHE A 222 0.02 -14.53 9.67
CA PHE A 222 0.20 -13.49 8.67
C PHE A 222 -0.76 -13.70 7.49
N GLU A 223 -0.98 -12.62 6.77
CA GLU A 223 -1.74 -12.60 5.52
C GLU A 223 -0.86 -12.02 4.43
N THR A 224 -0.74 -12.74 3.33
CA THR A 224 0.07 -12.30 2.18
C THR A 224 -0.53 -12.82 0.88
N THR A 225 -0.32 -12.10 -0.20
CA THR A 225 -0.67 -12.54 -1.56
C THR A 225 0.60 -12.57 -2.39
N VAL A 226 0.72 -13.59 -3.23
CA VAL A 226 1.82 -13.76 -4.16
C VAL A 226 1.31 -13.52 -5.58
N TRP A 227 1.96 -12.63 -6.32
CA TRP A 227 1.79 -12.50 -7.76
C TRP A 227 2.88 -13.31 -8.46
N ASP A 228 2.45 -14.24 -9.27
CA ASP A 228 3.30 -15.08 -10.09
C ASP A 228 2.80 -15.08 -11.54
N ALA A 229 3.63 -14.67 -12.47
CA ALA A 229 3.25 -14.51 -13.86
C ALA A 229 3.52 -15.77 -14.70
N GLY A 230 4.09 -16.82 -14.12
CA GLY A 230 4.29 -18.09 -14.82
C GLY A 230 5.41 -18.94 -14.27
N GLY A 231 5.39 -20.19 -14.63
CA GLY A 231 6.37 -21.17 -14.18
C GLY A 231 5.71 -22.48 -13.74
N ILE A 232 6.47 -23.29 -13.03
CA ILE A 232 5.96 -24.46 -12.29
C ILE A 232 6.46 -24.29 -10.86
N ASP A 233 5.56 -23.90 -9.98
CA ASP A 233 5.90 -23.38 -8.69
C ASP A 233 5.55 -24.36 -7.59
N LEU A 234 6.20 -24.21 -6.45
CA LEU A 234 6.01 -25.05 -5.26
C LEU A 234 5.61 -24.18 -4.09
N ILE A 235 4.48 -24.50 -3.45
CA ILE A 235 4.16 -24.01 -2.13
C ILE A 235 4.69 -25.02 -1.11
N ASP A 236 5.75 -24.62 -0.39
CA ASP A 236 6.41 -25.48 0.62
C ASP A 236 6.04 -25.04 2.04
N TRP A 237 5.13 -25.78 2.65
CA TRP A 237 4.65 -25.52 4.00
C TRP A 237 5.16 -26.51 5.06
N ARG A 238 6.23 -27.27 4.74
CA ARG A 238 6.74 -28.37 5.60
C ARG A 238 7.14 -27.93 7.00
N HIS A 239 7.51 -26.66 7.18
CA HIS A 239 7.93 -26.12 8.46
C HIS A 239 6.88 -25.19 9.09
N GLY A 240 5.70 -25.06 8.50
CA GLY A 240 4.59 -24.33 9.08
C GLY A 240 4.09 -25.02 10.33
N THR A 241 3.99 -24.28 11.43
CA THR A 241 3.50 -24.78 12.73
C THR A 241 2.08 -24.34 13.02
N LEU A 242 1.56 -23.39 12.25
CA LEU A 242 0.21 -22.85 12.38
C LEU A 242 -0.73 -23.45 11.34
N ALA A 243 -2.01 -23.47 11.66
CA ALA A 243 -3.05 -23.78 10.67
C ALA A 243 -3.03 -22.71 9.57
N SER A 244 -3.11 -23.13 8.32
CA SER A 244 -2.96 -22.23 7.16
C SER A 244 -4.10 -22.46 6.17
N ILE A 245 -4.53 -21.39 5.55
CA ILE A 245 -5.43 -21.40 4.41
C ILE A 245 -4.61 -20.94 3.20
N ILE A 246 -4.58 -21.78 2.17
CA ILE A 246 -3.93 -21.44 0.90
C ILE A 246 -5.05 -21.41 -0.14
N ASP A 247 -5.34 -20.21 -0.64
CA ASP A 247 -6.33 -19.99 -1.69
C ASP A 247 -5.62 -19.89 -3.03
N LEU A 248 -5.95 -20.77 -3.96
CA LEU A 248 -5.43 -20.84 -5.33
C LEU A 248 -6.54 -20.55 -6.35
N SER A 249 -7.67 -20.00 -5.92
CA SER A 249 -8.72 -19.58 -6.85
C SER A 249 -8.24 -18.41 -7.73
N PRO A 250 -8.64 -18.42 -9.02
CA PRO A 250 -8.30 -17.36 -9.94
C PRO A 250 -9.04 -16.05 -9.64
#